data_ed94fb7ecc488b2100b0ef6afe5c8e49
#
_entry.id   ed94fb7ecc488b2100b0ef6afe5c8e49
#
_cell.length_a   1.000
_cell.length_b   1.000
_cell.length_c   1.000
_cell.angle_alpha   90.00
_cell.angle_beta   90.00
_cell.angle_gamma   90.00
#
_symmetry.space_group_name_H-M   'P 1'
#
loop_
_entity.id
_entity.type
_entity.pdbx_description
1 polymer ?
#
loop_
_entity_poly.entity_id
_entity_poly.type
_entity_poly.pdbx_seq_one_letter_code
_entity_poly.pdbx_strand_id
1 'polypeptide(L)'
;LNSKISLWASYFLFFGLTISFNAWSAPTSFEQAKIESRKNVYSEQTKSEIGTLYCGCDWQWVGKSGGRVDLASCGYQVRSQQSRAERIEWEHMVPAWVFGHQRQCWQNGGRKNCVENDPFFRVIESDMHNLAPSIGEVNGDRSNFAYGMVPKNMANMYGACSSKVDFKSRLFEPRDRVKGVVARVYFYMHDRYNLAMSRQQQQLMMAWDRQYPVDGWERERDNKIARIMGHHNPFVTGSQKWELGHKNSGQGLSVQNGVQKQNSFQAVGNQAPVRNPTVKTAQSEKIKGNKNSQIYHFAHCSGYKTIADKNAVYFRTEAEAKKAGYRLAGHCKK
;
A
#
# COMPACT_ATOMS: atom_id res chain seq x y z
N LEU A 1 8.29 84.87 -10.23
CA LEU A 1 9.27 83.77 -10.18
C LEU A 1 8.54 82.50 -9.86
N ASN A 2 8.26 81.68 -10.91
CA ASN A 2 7.54 80.41 -10.87
C ASN A 2 8.56 79.27 -10.70
N SER A 3 8.47 78.52 -9.63
CA SER A 3 9.19 77.27 -9.40
C SER A 3 8.26 76.10 -9.67
N LYS A 4 8.51 75.31 -10.74
CA LYS A 4 7.84 74.09 -11.07
C LYS A 4 8.50 72.93 -10.30
N ILE A 5 7.83 72.31 -9.39
CA ILE A 5 8.25 71.05 -8.73
C ILE A 5 7.77 69.89 -9.61
N SER A 6 8.72 69.17 -10.16
CA SER A 6 8.48 67.93 -10.93
C SER A 6 8.42 66.74 -10.00
N LEU A 7 7.24 66.10 -9.85
CA LEU A 7 7.08 64.81 -9.16
C LEU A 7 7.52 63.67 -10.10
N TRP A 8 8.57 62.97 -9.75
CA TRP A 8 8.94 61.69 -10.36
C TRP A 8 8.24 60.58 -9.57
N ALA A 9 7.28 59.95 -10.20
CA ALA A 9 6.64 58.76 -9.67
C ALA A 9 7.47 57.51 -10.06
N SER A 10 8.17 56.94 -9.08
CA SER A 10 8.91 55.68 -9.27
C SER A 10 7.93 54.50 -9.15
N TYR A 11 7.64 53.86 -10.31
CA TYR A 11 6.92 52.58 -10.34
C TYR A 11 7.87 51.46 -9.96
N PHE A 12 7.74 50.92 -8.74
CA PHE A 12 8.33 49.65 -8.34
C PHE A 12 7.50 48.51 -8.93
N LEU A 13 7.97 47.89 -9.99
CA LEU A 13 7.45 46.63 -10.49
C LEU A 13 7.88 45.51 -9.52
N PHE A 14 6.96 45.08 -8.67
CA PHE A 14 7.11 43.86 -7.91
C PHE A 14 6.97 42.66 -8.86
N PHE A 15 8.11 42.13 -9.32
CA PHE A 15 8.14 40.81 -9.97
C PHE A 15 7.89 39.73 -8.92
N GLY A 16 6.64 39.35 -8.77
CA GLY A 16 6.27 38.22 -7.92
C GLY A 16 6.82 36.91 -8.52
N LEU A 17 7.93 36.42 -7.96
CA LEU A 17 8.45 35.10 -8.29
C LEU A 17 7.46 34.06 -7.74
N THR A 18 6.56 33.56 -8.58
CA THR A 18 5.70 32.44 -8.25
C THR A 18 6.55 31.17 -8.24
N ILE A 19 7.05 30.79 -7.07
CA ILE A 19 7.67 29.47 -6.86
C ILE A 19 6.54 28.45 -6.97
N SER A 20 6.43 27.83 -8.13
CA SER A 20 5.54 26.67 -8.31
C SER A 20 6.15 25.50 -7.53
N PHE A 21 5.65 25.25 -6.32
CA PHE A 21 5.90 24.01 -5.63
C PHE A 21 5.21 22.90 -6.44
N ASN A 22 6.01 22.09 -7.14
CA ASN A 22 5.52 20.82 -7.64
C ASN A 22 5.14 19.96 -6.44
N ALA A 23 3.88 19.98 -6.05
CA ALA A 23 3.35 19.05 -5.06
C ALA A 23 3.39 17.65 -5.68
N TRP A 24 4.32 16.84 -5.25
CA TRP A 24 4.38 15.42 -5.60
C TRP A 24 3.14 14.75 -5.03
N SER A 25 2.40 14.07 -5.87
CA SER A 25 1.22 13.31 -5.46
C SER A 25 1.59 11.84 -5.38
N ALA A 26 1.16 11.16 -4.33
CA ALA A 26 1.37 9.73 -4.16
C ALA A 26 0.86 8.96 -5.38
N PRO A 27 1.55 7.90 -5.81
CA PRO A 27 1.13 7.08 -6.95
C PRO A 27 -0.26 6.49 -6.76
N THR A 28 -1.07 6.52 -7.81
CA THR A 28 -2.45 5.98 -7.82
C THR A 28 -2.54 4.59 -8.45
N SER A 29 -1.44 4.08 -8.98
CA SER A 29 -1.34 2.75 -9.57
C SER A 29 0.04 2.13 -9.34
N PHE A 30 0.10 0.80 -9.34
CA PHE A 30 1.36 0.07 -9.21
C PHE A 30 2.35 0.42 -10.34
N GLU A 31 1.87 0.63 -11.56
CA GLU A 31 2.73 1.03 -12.68
C GLU A 31 3.40 2.40 -12.42
N GLN A 32 2.63 3.37 -11.96
CA GLN A 32 3.17 4.67 -11.58
C GLN A 32 4.16 4.56 -10.42
N ALA A 33 3.82 3.77 -9.38
CA ALA A 33 4.69 3.54 -8.23
C ALA A 33 6.04 2.93 -8.64
N LYS A 34 6.07 1.99 -9.58
CA LYS A 34 7.31 1.42 -10.13
C LYS A 34 8.17 2.47 -10.83
N ILE A 35 7.56 3.32 -11.66
CA ILE A 35 8.26 4.38 -12.39
C ILE A 35 8.85 5.41 -11.42
N GLU A 36 8.07 5.86 -10.45
CA GLU A 36 8.51 6.81 -9.42
C GLU A 36 9.61 6.21 -8.53
N SER A 37 9.44 4.96 -8.11
CA SER A 37 10.46 4.25 -7.32
C SER A 37 11.79 4.13 -8.08
N ARG A 38 11.74 3.76 -9.37
CA ARG A 38 12.95 3.71 -10.21
C ARG A 38 13.64 5.06 -10.28
N LYS A 39 12.90 6.13 -10.59
CA LYS A 39 13.48 7.46 -10.85
C LYS A 39 14.02 8.12 -9.60
N ASN A 40 13.29 8.03 -8.51
CA ASN A 40 13.48 8.91 -7.37
C ASN A 40 13.98 8.19 -6.11
N VAL A 41 13.87 6.86 -6.04
CA VAL A 41 14.29 6.08 -4.87
C VAL A 41 15.51 5.21 -5.17
N TYR A 42 15.45 4.46 -6.27
CA TYR A 42 16.44 3.43 -6.59
C TYR A 42 17.33 3.75 -7.79
N SER A 43 17.29 4.98 -8.31
CA SER A 43 18.07 5.38 -9.51
C SER A 43 19.57 5.11 -9.37
N GLU A 44 20.12 5.36 -8.17
CA GLU A 44 21.55 5.25 -7.87
C GLU A 44 21.95 3.92 -7.23
N GLN A 45 20.97 3.03 -6.95
CA GLN A 45 21.22 1.78 -6.23
C GLN A 45 21.81 0.67 -7.11
N THR A 46 21.82 0.86 -8.42
CA THR A 46 22.13 -0.18 -9.43
C THR A 46 23.49 -0.85 -9.27
N LYS A 47 24.43 -0.19 -8.59
CA LYS A 47 25.79 -0.69 -8.30
C LYS A 47 26.20 -0.40 -6.84
N SER A 48 25.25 -0.37 -5.94
CA SER A 48 25.49 -0.10 -4.53
C SER A 48 25.69 -1.41 -3.75
N GLU A 49 26.31 -1.33 -2.58
CA GLU A 49 26.50 -2.48 -1.68
C GLU A 49 25.18 -3.19 -1.31
N ILE A 50 24.07 -2.49 -1.37
CA ILE A 50 22.76 -3.08 -1.08
C ILE A 50 22.25 -3.92 -2.26
N GLY A 51 22.48 -3.49 -3.50
CA GLY A 51 22.04 -4.20 -4.70
C GLY A 51 20.55 -4.53 -4.71
N THR A 52 20.16 -5.63 -5.37
CA THR A 52 18.80 -6.16 -5.34
C THR A 52 18.40 -6.64 -3.95
N LEU A 53 17.13 -6.46 -3.56
CA LEU A 53 16.65 -6.67 -2.18
C LEU A 53 17.14 -7.98 -1.55
N TYR A 54 16.89 -9.10 -2.18
CA TYR A 54 17.13 -10.40 -1.58
C TYR A 54 18.52 -11.00 -1.82
N CYS A 55 19.24 -10.54 -2.86
CA CYS A 55 20.52 -11.16 -3.21
C CYS A 55 21.70 -10.18 -3.31
N GLY A 56 21.44 -8.88 -3.42
CA GLY A 56 22.52 -7.89 -3.48
C GLY A 56 23.21 -7.77 -4.83
N CYS A 57 22.61 -8.27 -5.90
CA CYS A 57 23.19 -8.16 -7.23
C CYS A 57 23.01 -6.76 -7.82
N ASP A 58 23.98 -6.37 -8.64
CA ASP A 58 23.90 -5.18 -9.49
C ASP A 58 22.88 -5.39 -10.61
N TRP A 59 22.43 -4.29 -11.22
CA TRP A 59 21.57 -4.34 -12.40
C TRP A 59 21.69 -3.08 -13.24
N GLN A 60 21.15 -3.10 -14.42
CA GLN A 60 20.96 -1.95 -15.29
C GLN A 60 19.47 -1.72 -15.54
N TRP A 61 19.02 -0.47 -15.47
CA TRP A 61 17.64 -0.14 -15.77
C TRP A 61 17.32 -0.29 -17.26
N VAL A 62 16.15 -0.89 -17.57
CA VAL A 62 15.64 -1.09 -18.92
C VAL A 62 14.19 -0.61 -18.98
N GLY A 63 13.85 0.10 -20.06
CA GLY A 63 12.49 0.62 -20.26
C GLY A 63 12.06 1.60 -19.16
N LYS A 64 10.78 1.61 -18.80
CA LYS A 64 10.21 2.57 -17.83
C LYS A 64 10.49 2.21 -16.37
N SER A 65 10.45 0.93 -16.02
CA SER A 65 10.58 0.44 -14.64
C SER A 65 11.17 -0.96 -14.53
N GLY A 66 11.66 -1.57 -15.63
CA GLY A 66 12.35 -2.84 -15.65
C GLY A 66 13.85 -2.71 -15.48
N GLY A 67 14.55 -3.82 -15.33
CA GLY A 67 16.01 -3.86 -15.27
C GLY A 67 16.55 -5.22 -15.67
N ARG A 68 17.83 -5.24 -16.09
CA ARG A 68 18.60 -6.45 -16.35
C ARG A 68 19.60 -6.65 -15.21
N VAL A 69 19.54 -7.81 -14.56
CA VAL A 69 20.39 -8.15 -13.43
C VAL A 69 21.76 -8.63 -13.92
N ASP A 70 22.82 -8.19 -13.26
CA ASP A 70 24.15 -8.77 -13.37
C ASP A 70 24.28 -9.87 -12.31
N LEU A 71 23.99 -11.10 -12.71
CA LEU A 71 24.01 -12.26 -11.81
C LEU A 71 25.41 -12.57 -11.28
N ALA A 72 26.46 -12.26 -12.06
CA ALA A 72 27.85 -12.50 -11.67
C ALA A 72 28.29 -11.56 -10.54
N SER A 73 27.76 -10.33 -10.50
CA SER A 73 28.13 -9.32 -9.49
C SER A 73 27.93 -9.77 -8.04
N CYS A 74 27.02 -10.71 -7.82
CA CYS A 74 26.70 -11.25 -6.48
C CYS A 74 26.86 -12.78 -6.37
N GLY A 75 27.45 -13.42 -7.37
CA GLY A 75 27.61 -14.89 -7.39
C GLY A 75 26.28 -15.66 -7.43
N TYR A 76 25.25 -15.06 -8.01
CA TYR A 76 23.95 -15.70 -8.14
C TYR A 76 23.99 -16.88 -9.12
N GLN A 77 23.40 -18.00 -8.73
CA GLN A 77 23.19 -19.15 -9.60
C GLN A 77 21.70 -19.36 -9.82
N VAL A 78 21.32 -19.47 -11.09
CA VAL A 78 19.92 -19.68 -11.48
C VAL A 78 19.47 -21.06 -11.01
N ARG A 79 18.37 -21.10 -10.27
CA ARG A 79 17.78 -22.36 -9.79
C ARG A 79 16.97 -23.09 -10.89
N SER A 80 16.07 -22.37 -11.58
CA SER A 80 15.18 -23.00 -12.57
C SER A 80 14.60 -22.04 -13.62
N GLN A 81 14.62 -20.72 -13.39
CA GLN A 81 13.93 -19.76 -14.24
C GLN A 81 14.86 -18.66 -14.76
N GLN A 82 15.73 -19.01 -15.73
CA GLN A 82 16.73 -18.11 -16.31
C GLN A 82 16.14 -16.74 -16.70
N SER A 83 15.05 -16.72 -17.46
CA SER A 83 14.45 -15.48 -17.96
C SER A 83 13.90 -14.56 -16.84
N ARG A 84 13.55 -15.13 -15.68
CA ARG A 84 13.17 -14.35 -14.52
C ARG A 84 14.39 -13.93 -13.69
N ALA A 85 15.41 -14.77 -13.59
CA ALA A 85 16.65 -14.45 -12.89
C ALA A 85 17.34 -13.22 -13.49
N GLU A 86 17.34 -13.10 -14.82
CA GLU A 86 17.99 -12.01 -15.56
C GLU A 86 17.27 -10.66 -15.49
N ARG A 87 16.08 -10.59 -14.89
CA ARG A 87 15.31 -9.34 -14.86
C ARG A 87 14.97 -8.88 -13.44
N ILE A 88 14.88 -7.55 -13.29
CA ILE A 88 14.28 -6.94 -12.10
C ILE A 88 12.77 -7.14 -12.13
N GLU A 89 12.22 -7.62 -11.04
CA GLU A 89 10.81 -7.53 -10.70
C GLU A 89 10.65 -6.70 -9.42
N TRP A 90 9.54 -5.97 -9.33
CA TRP A 90 9.23 -5.19 -8.15
C TRP A 90 8.56 -6.07 -7.11
N GLU A 91 9.28 -6.24 -6.02
CA GLU A 91 8.82 -7.01 -4.87
C GLU A 91 7.87 -6.20 -4.01
N HIS A 92 6.73 -6.79 -3.67
CA HIS A 92 5.90 -6.36 -2.55
C HIS A 92 6.34 -7.14 -1.30
N MET A 93 7.09 -6.49 -0.39
CA MET A 93 7.56 -7.14 0.84
C MET A 93 6.40 -7.71 1.65
N VAL A 94 5.30 -6.97 1.82
CA VAL A 94 4.00 -7.52 2.21
C VAL A 94 3.25 -7.89 0.93
N PRO A 95 3.03 -9.17 0.64
CA PRO A 95 2.46 -9.62 -0.63
C PRO A 95 1.08 -9.05 -0.92
N ALA A 96 0.78 -8.82 -2.21
CA ALA A 96 -0.55 -8.38 -2.65
C ALA A 96 -1.67 -9.32 -2.16
N TRP A 97 -1.37 -10.61 -2.02
CA TRP A 97 -2.28 -11.58 -1.43
C TRP A 97 -2.68 -11.24 0.01
N VAL A 98 -1.75 -10.75 0.84
CA VAL A 98 -2.02 -10.44 2.26
C VAL A 98 -3.08 -9.36 2.39
N PHE A 99 -2.99 -8.27 1.62
CA PHE A 99 -3.95 -7.18 1.68
C PHE A 99 -5.12 -7.30 0.68
N GLY A 100 -5.07 -8.31 -0.20
CA GLY A 100 -6.06 -8.49 -1.25
C GLY A 100 -7.03 -9.65 -1.05
N HIS A 101 -6.56 -10.82 -0.61
CA HIS A 101 -7.31 -12.08 -0.72
C HIS A 101 -8.65 -12.10 0.03
N GLN A 102 -8.82 -11.30 1.08
CA GLN A 102 -10.08 -11.19 1.82
C GLN A 102 -11.05 -10.15 1.22
N ARG A 103 -10.61 -9.38 0.21
CA ARG A 103 -11.44 -8.37 -0.43
C ARG A 103 -12.39 -9.00 -1.46
N GLN A 104 -13.59 -8.44 -1.57
CA GLN A 104 -14.59 -8.93 -2.51
C GLN A 104 -14.09 -8.95 -3.96
N CYS A 105 -13.30 -7.94 -4.35
CA CYS A 105 -12.70 -7.89 -5.68
C CYS A 105 -11.78 -9.09 -5.96
N TRP A 106 -11.04 -9.56 -4.94
CA TRP A 106 -10.15 -10.71 -5.10
C TRP A 106 -10.92 -12.02 -5.23
N GLN A 107 -11.99 -12.18 -4.46
CA GLN A 107 -12.87 -13.35 -4.55
C GLN A 107 -13.56 -13.46 -5.91
N ASN A 108 -13.79 -12.32 -6.57
CA ASN A 108 -14.50 -12.24 -7.85
C ASN A 108 -13.59 -12.22 -9.10
N GLY A 109 -12.30 -12.54 -8.98
CA GLY A 109 -11.40 -12.56 -10.14
C GLY A 109 -9.94 -12.23 -9.82
N GLY A 110 -9.54 -12.33 -8.54
CA GLY A 110 -8.15 -12.22 -8.11
C GLY A 110 -7.58 -10.80 -8.22
N ARG A 111 -6.25 -10.72 -8.23
CA ARG A 111 -5.51 -9.45 -8.28
C ARG A 111 -5.94 -8.55 -9.43
N LYS A 112 -6.14 -9.11 -10.63
CA LYS A 112 -6.54 -8.36 -11.82
C LYS A 112 -7.85 -7.61 -11.58
N ASN A 113 -8.86 -8.31 -11.10
CA ASN A 113 -10.17 -7.70 -10.80
C ASN A 113 -10.07 -6.63 -9.70
N CYS A 114 -9.19 -6.80 -8.69
CA CYS A 114 -8.96 -5.76 -7.69
C CYS A 114 -8.32 -4.51 -8.29
N VAL A 115 -7.32 -4.66 -9.16
CA VAL A 115 -6.70 -3.53 -9.87
C VAL A 115 -7.72 -2.75 -10.70
N GLU A 116 -8.64 -3.44 -11.35
CA GLU A 116 -9.66 -2.82 -12.20
C GLU A 116 -10.78 -2.14 -11.38
N ASN A 117 -11.25 -2.80 -10.33
CA ASN A 117 -12.52 -2.46 -9.68
C ASN A 117 -12.43 -2.00 -8.22
N ASP A 118 -11.23 -2.00 -7.60
CA ASP A 118 -11.06 -1.59 -6.20
C ASP A 118 -10.02 -0.47 -6.06
N PRO A 119 -10.44 0.79 -5.98
CA PRO A 119 -9.53 1.93 -5.80
C PRO A 119 -8.66 1.81 -4.54
N PHE A 120 -9.20 1.22 -3.47
CA PHE A 120 -8.46 1.05 -2.22
C PHE A 120 -7.34 0.02 -2.36
N PHE A 121 -7.60 -1.09 -3.06
CA PHE A 121 -6.56 -2.06 -3.38
C PHE A 121 -5.43 -1.40 -4.17
N ARG A 122 -5.75 -0.56 -5.17
CA ARG A 122 -4.73 0.15 -5.95
C ARG A 122 -3.85 1.05 -5.11
N VAL A 123 -4.41 1.74 -4.09
CA VAL A 123 -3.61 2.57 -3.17
C VAL A 123 -2.63 1.74 -2.37
N ILE A 124 -3.07 0.60 -1.80
CA ILE A 124 -2.20 -0.28 -1.02
C ILE A 124 -1.13 -0.90 -1.93
N GLU A 125 -1.51 -1.36 -3.11
CA GLU A 125 -0.61 -1.99 -4.08
C GLU A 125 0.45 -1.01 -4.61
N SER A 126 0.15 0.29 -4.65
CA SER A 126 1.05 1.35 -5.11
C SER A 126 1.87 2.00 -4.00
N ASP A 127 1.78 1.52 -2.76
CA ASP A 127 2.55 2.07 -1.66
C ASP A 127 4.05 1.78 -1.83
N MET A 128 4.83 2.83 -2.04
CA MET A 128 6.26 2.73 -2.34
C MET A 128 7.10 2.24 -1.16
N HIS A 129 6.62 2.40 0.08
CA HIS A 129 7.30 1.81 1.25
C HIS A 129 7.35 0.28 1.18
N ASN A 130 6.37 -0.33 0.52
CA ASN A 130 6.27 -1.78 0.34
C ASN A 130 7.03 -2.31 -0.89
N LEU A 131 7.60 -1.44 -1.74
CA LEU A 131 8.20 -1.82 -3.03
C LEU A 131 9.74 -1.80 -2.97
N ALA A 132 10.37 -2.81 -3.56
CA ALA A 132 11.82 -2.84 -3.77
C ALA A 132 12.18 -3.65 -5.03
N PRO A 133 13.31 -3.30 -5.73
CA PRO A 133 13.81 -4.10 -6.84
C PRO A 133 14.37 -5.42 -6.36
N SER A 134 13.93 -6.52 -6.96
CA SER A 134 14.37 -7.88 -6.65
C SER A 134 14.67 -8.67 -7.93
N ILE A 135 15.48 -9.73 -7.79
CA ILE A 135 15.65 -10.72 -8.86
C ILE A 135 14.31 -11.41 -9.09
N GLY A 136 13.85 -11.45 -10.34
CA GLY A 136 12.53 -11.97 -10.67
C GLY A 136 12.35 -13.46 -10.33
N GLU A 137 13.39 -14.29 -10.41
CA GLU A 137 13.30 -15.69 -9.97
C GLU A 137 13.02 -15.79 -8.48
N VAL A 138 13.78 -15.07 -7.64
CA VAL A 138 13.58 -15.08 -6.19
C VAL A 138 12.25 -14.51 -5.79
N ASN A 139 11.80 -13.42 -6.45
CA ASN A 139 10.47 -12.85 -6.27
C ASN A 139 9.37 -13.88 -6.58
N GLY A 140 9.52 -14.62 -7.69
CA GLY A 140 8.57 -15.66 -8.07
C GLY A 140 8.54 -16.85 -7.13
N ASP A 141 9.72 -17.32 -6.70
CA ASP A 141 9.85 -18.44 -5.76
C ASP A 141 9.30 -18.08 -4.37
N ARG A 142 9.56 -16.84 -3.92
CA ARG A 142 8.98 -16.32 -2.68
C ARG A 142 7.47 -16.25 -2.75
N SER A 143 6.89 -15.84 -3.89
CA SER A 143 5.43 -15.79 -4.06
C SER A 143 4.72 -15.02 -2.92
N ASN A 144 3.71 -15.62 -2.28
CA ASN A 144 3.05 -15.10 -1.08
C ASN A 144 3.45 -15.85 0.20
N PHE A 145 4.62 -16.51 0.22
CA PHE A 145 5.07 -17.24 1.39
C PHE A 145 5.35 -16.28 2.56
N ALA A 146 5.07 -16.76 3.76
CA ALA A 146 5.38 -16.00 4.97
C ALA A 146 6.91 -15.88 5.13
N TYR A 147 7.35 -14.76 5.70
CA TYR A 147 8.72 -14.71 6.19
C TYR A 147 8.88 -15.59 7.41
N GLY A 148 10.01 -16.30 7.46
CA GLY A 148 10.33 -17.23 8.55
C GLY A 148 11.80 -17.60 8.57
N MET A 149 12.19 -18.31 9.62
CA MET A 149 13.49 -18.97 9.67
C MET A 149 13.34 -20.36 9.05
N VAL A 150 14.21 -20.67 8.11
CA VAL A 150 14.27 -22.02 7.51
C VAL A 150 15.29 -22.90 8.27
N PRO A 151 15.28 -24.23 8.10
CA PRO A 151 16.26 -25.11 8.73
C PRO A 151 17.71 -24.66 8.44
N LYS A 152 18.56 -24.58 9.47
CA LYS A 152 19.96 -24.11 9.34
C LYS A 152 20.77 -24.89 8.33
N ASN A 153 20.50 -26.18 8.18
CA ASN A 153 21.18 -27.08 7.24
C ASN A 153 20.63 -27.01 5.81
N MET A 154 19.63 -26.16 5.53
CA MET A 154 19.14 -25.97 4.17
C MET A 154 20.25 -25.32 3.32
N ALA A 155 20.59 -25.96 2.21
CA ALA A 155 21.59 -25.45 1.27
C ALA A 155 21.13 -24.14 0.62
N ASN A 156 22.09 -23.30 0.21
CA ASN A 156 21.81 -22.16 -0.65
C ASN A 156 21.34 -22.66 -2.02
N MET A 157 20.23 -22.13 -2.50
CA MET A 157 19.64 -22.56 -3.76
C MET A 157 19.89 -21.58 -4.92
N TYR A 158 20.50 -20.44 -4.62
CA TYR A 158 20.80 -19.38 -5.57
C TYR A 158 22.29 -19.00 -5.57
N GLY A 159 23.18 -19.99 -5.46
CA GLY A 159 24.63 -19.76 -5.38
C GLY A 159 25.03 -19.01 -4.12
N ALA A 160 25.73 -17.87 -4.25
CA ALA A 160 26.17 -17.06 -3.11
C ALA A 160 25.04 -16.24 -2.45
N CYS A 161 23.88 -16.13 -3.08
CA CYS A 161 22.72 -15.47 -2.46
C CYS A 161 22.19 -16.28 -1.28
N SER A 162 22.22 -15.70 -0.08
CA SER A 162 21.88 -16.38 1.17
C SER A 162 20.38 -16.42 1.48
N SER A 163 19.53 -15.79 0.66
CA SER A 163 18.07 -15.93 0.79
C SER A 163 17.62 -17.35 0.44
N LYS A 164 16.65 -17.88 1.19
CA LYS A 164 16.23 -19.28 1.08
C LYS A 164 14.71 -19.40 1.04
N VAL A 165 14.22 -20.36 0.28
CA VAL A 165 12.79 -20.70 0.19
C VAL A 165 12.59 -22.14 0.66
N ASP A 166 11.77 -22.33 1.69
CA ASP A 166 11.21 -23.65 2.01
C ASP A 166 9.84 -23.78 1.33
N PHE A 167 9.86 -24.41 0.16
CA PHE A 167 8.63 -24.62 -0.63
C PHE A 167 7.61 -25.50 0.09
N LYS A 168 8.09 -26.47 0.89
CA LYS A 168 7.21 -27.39 1.63
C LYS A 168 6.47 -26.67 2.75
N SER A 169 7.19 -25.89 3.54
CA SER A 169 6.63 -25.14 4.68
C SER A 169 6.06 -23.78 4.26
N ARG A 170 6.23 -23.37 2.98
CA ARG A 170 5.84 -22.07 2.43
C ARG A 170 6.44 -20.90 3.23
N LEU A 171 7.74 -21.00 3.53
CA LEU A 171 8.53 -20.00 4.25
C LEU A 171 9.61 -19.41 3.35
N PHE A 172 9.89 -18.14 3.55
CA PHE A 172 10.98 -17.43 2.92
C PHE A 172 11.85 -16.77 3.99
N GLU A 173 13.13 -17.11 4.02
CA GLU A 173 14.11 -16.43 4.83
C GLU A 173 14.95 -15.50 3.97
N PRO A 174 14.83 -14.17 4.11
CA PRO A 174 15.65 -13.22 3.39
C PRO A 174 17.05 -13.17 3.97
N ARG A 175 18.04 -12.71 3.19
CA ARG A 175 19.39 -12.44 3.70
C ARG A 175 19.34 -11.49 4.90
N ASP A 176 20.28 -11.64 5.82
CA ASP A 176 20.32 -10.90 7.09
C ASP A 176 20.25 -9.38 6.89
N ARG A 177 20.97 -8.88 5.89
CA ARG A 177 21.06 -7.46 5.56
C ARG A 177 19.70 -6.75 5.42
N VAL A 178 18.61 -7.46 5.09
CA VAL A 178 17.30 -6.89 4.85
C VAL A 178 16.21 -7.34 5.82
N LYS A 179 16.54 -8.22 6.79
CA LYS A 179 15.56 -8.69 7.78
C LYS A 179 14.91 -7.56 8.57
N GLY A 180 15.70 -6.58 9.02
CA GLY A 180 15.17 -5.39 9.72
C GLY A 180 14.29 -4.52 8.83
N VAL A 181 14.70 -4.29 7.58
CA VAL A 181 13.90 -3.55 6.59
C VAL A 181 12.53 -4.21 6.37
N VAL A 182 12.53 -5.54 6.17
CA VAL A 182 11.31 -6.33 6.02
C VAL A 182 10.40 -6.18 7.25
N ALA A 183 10.99 -6.25 8.46
CA ALA A 183 10.23 -6.13 9.70
C ALA A 183 9.52 -4.77 9.80
N ARG A 184 10.23 -3.66 9.54
CA ARG A 184 9.66 -2.30 9.62
C ARG A 184 8.65 -2.00 8.50
N VAL A 185 8.82 -2.61 7.32
CA VAL A 185 7.79 -2.54 6.26
C VAL A 185 6.55 -3.35 6.65
N TYR A 186 6.73 -4.51 7.29
CA TYR A 186 5.58 -5.28 7.83
C TYR A 186 4.81 -4.47 8.86
N PHE A 187 5.50 -3.88 9.85
CA PHE A 187 4.85 -3.02 10.84
C PHE A 187 4.08 -1.89 10.17
N TYR A 188 4.71 -1.17 9.26
CA TYR A 188 4.10 -0.06 8.55
C TYR A 188 2.83 -0.46 7.77
N MET A 189 2.91 -1.51 6.96
CA MET A 189 1.78 -1.94 6.15
C MET A 189 0.63 -2.45 6.98
N HIS A 190 0.92 -3.21 8.05
CA HIS A 190 -0.10 -3.73 8.95
C HIS A 190 -0.75 -2.63 9.78
N ASP A 191 0.03 -1.69 10.31
CA ASP A 191 -0.48 -0.53 11.05
C ASP A 191 -1.35 0.37 10.17
N ARG A 192 -0.78 0.82 9.06
CA ARG A 192 -1.38 1.83 8.19
C ARG A 192 -2.66 1.36 7.51
N TYR A 193 -2.71 0.12 7.08
CA TYR A 193 -3.83 -0.46 6.34
C TYR A 193 -4.70 -1.41 7.17
N ASN A 194 -4.51 -1.38 8.48
CA ASN A 194 -5.27 -2.20 9.46
C ASN A 194 -5.29 -3.69 9.09
N LEU A 195 -4.13 -4.24 8.72
CA LEU A 195 -3.99 -5.65 8.38
C LEU A 195 -3.69 -6.46 9.63
N ALA A 196 -4.33 -7.62 9.77
CA ALA A 196 -4.06 -8.52 10.88
C ALA A 196 -2.68 -9.18 10.73
N MET A 197 -1.90 -9.23 11.81
CA MET A 197 -0.62 -9.95 11.89
C MET A 197 -0.69 -10.99 13.01
N SER A 198 -0.39 -12.25 12.70
CA SER A 198 -0.38 -13.30 13.73
C SER A 198 0.64 -12.99 14.82
N ARG A 199 0.40 -13.47 16.04
CA ARG A 199 1.33 -13.29 17.17
C ARG A 199 2.74 -13.80 16.85
N GLN A 200 2.82 -14.95 16.20
CA GLN A 200 4.10 -15.56 15.80
C GLN A 200 4.85 -14.64 14.80
N GLN A 201 4.15 -14.10 13.81
CA GLN A 201 4.75 -13.19 12.85
C GLN A 201 5.19 -11.88 13.51
N GLN A 202 4.40 -11.33 14.45
CA GLN A 202 4.80 -10.15 15.23
C GLN A 202 6.10 -10.41 15.99
N GLN A 203 6.20 -11.55 16.70
CA GLN A 203 7.39 -11.92 17.47
C GLN A 203 8.63 -12.03 16.58
N LEU A 204 8.51 -12.65 15.40
CA LEU A 204 9.61 -12.75 14.43
C LEU A 204 10.05 -11.36 13.95
N MET A 205 9.11 -10.53 13.51
CA MET A 205 9.42 -9.19 13.01
C MET A 205 10.04 -8.31 14.10
N MET A 206 9.54 -8.38 15.35
CA MET A 206 10.15 -7.68 16.49
C MET A 206 11.57 -8.18 16.79
N ALA A 207 11.86 -9.47 16.62
CA ALA A 207 13.21 -10.00 16.78
C ALA A 207 14.14 -9.47 15.69
N TRP A 208 13.69 -9.46 14.44
CA TRP A 208 14.47 -8.93 13.33
C TRP A 208 14.70 -7.42 13.42
N ASP A 209 13.70 -6.65 13.83
CA ASP A 209 13.82 -5.21 14.04
C ASP A 209 14.91 -4.87 15.09
N ARG A 210 14.95 -5.62 16.21
CA ARG A 210 15.98 -5.46 17.25
C ARG A 210 17.37 -5.91 16.79
N GLN A 211 17.45 -7.02 16.06
CA GLN A 211 18.73 -7.61 15.63
C GLN A 211 19.38 -6.83 14.48
N TYR A 212 18.57 -6.21 13.62
CA TYR A 212 19.00 -5.50 12.42
C TYR A 212 18.44 -4.06 12.45
N PRO A 213 19.08 -3.17 13.23
CA PRO A 213 18.61 -1.80 13.39
C PRO A 213 18.63 -1.00 12.08
N VAL A 214 17.93 0.12 12.06
CA VAL A 214 17.87 1.03 10.91
C VAL A 214 19.27 1.54 10.57
N ASP A 215 19.68 1.37 9.33
CA ASP A 215 20.95 1.85 8.80
C ASP A 215 20.81 3.14 7.94
N GLY A 216 21.92 3.62 7.41
CA GLY A 216 21.96 4.83 6.59
C GLY A 216 21.17 4.68 5.29
N TRP A 217 21.27 3.52 4.64
CA TRP A 217 20.55 3.26 3.40
C TRP A 217 19.03 3.24 3.62
N GLU A 218 18.56 2.57 4.67
CA GLU A 218 17.13 2.49 4.94
C GLU A 218 16.53 3.86 5.27
N ARG A 219 17.24 4.70 6.04
CA ARG A 219 16.83 6.09 6.30
C ARG A 219 16.74 6.91 5.02
N GLU A 220 17.75 6.80 4.15
CA GLU A 220 17.76 7.53 2.89
C GLU A 220 16.63 7.05 1.96
N ARG A 221 16.40 5.75 1.88
CA ARG A 221 15.26 5.16 1.17
C ARG A 221 13.92 5.72 1.68
N ASP A 222 13.72 5.75 3.00
CA ASP A 222 12.52 6.29 3.63
C ASP A 222 12.33 7.78 3.31
N ASN A 223 13.40 8.58 3.42
CA ASN A 223 13.39 10.00 3.07
C ASN A 223 12.97 10.24 1.60
N LYS A 224 13.54 9.47 0.67
CA LYS A 224 13.20 9.55 -0.76
C LYS A 224 11.73 9.20 -1.01
N ILE A 225 11.25 8.14 -0.38
CA ILE A 225 9.84 7.73 -0.49
C ILE A 225 8.91 8.75 0.13
N ALA A 226 9.25 9.28 1.30
CA ALA A 226 8.40 10.24 2.03
C ALA A 226 8.16 11.54 1.25
N ARG A 227 9.12 12.00 0.43
CA ARG A 227 8.94 13.15 -0.46
C ARG A 227 7.81 12.94 -1.48
N ILE A 228 7.59 11.70 -1.90
CA ILE A 228 6.57 11.33 -2.90
C ILE A 228 5.26 10.95 -2.23
N MET A 229 5.34 10.11 -1.20
CA MET A 229 4.17 9.58 -0.49
C MET A 229 3.54 10.60 0.47
N GLY A 230 4.28 11.68 0.83
CA GLY A 230 3.85 12.69 1.79
C GLY A 230 3.95 12.26 3.26
N HIS A 231 4.58 11.12 3.56
CA HIS A 231 4.76 10.60 4.93
C HIS A 231 5.89 9.58 4.99
N HIS A 232 6.54 9.51 6.14
CA HIS A 232 7.56 8.52 6.47
C HIS A 232 6.96 7.19 6.93
N ASN A 233 7.78 6.14 6.93
CA ASN A 233 7.53 4.94 7.72
C ASN A 233 7.90 5.23 9.19
N PRO A 234 6.93 5.29 10.13
CA PRO A 234 7.19 5.68 11.52
C PRO A 234 8.07 4.68 12.28
N PHE A 235 8.17 3.45 11.79
CA PHE A 235 9.03 2.42 12.37
C PHE A 235 10.49 2.54 11.88
N VAL A 236 10.73 3.24 10.77
CA VAL A 236 12.08 3.62 10.31
C VAL A 236 12.56 4.87 11.01
N THR A 237 11.70 5.88 11.16
CA THR A 237 12.06 7.11 11.88
C THR A 237 12.18 6.92 13.39
N GLY A 238 11.65 5.82 13.92
CA GLY A 238 11.60 5.55 15.36
C GLY A 238 10.52 6.33 16.11
N SER A 239 9.63 7.06 15.40
CA SER A 239 8.50 7.77 16.00
C SER A 239 7.42 6.81 16.53
N GLN A 240 7.42 5.56 16.04
CA GLN A 240 6.63 4.45 16.57
C GLN A 240 7.50 3.20 16.78
N LYS A 241 7.07 2.36 17.73
CA LYS A 241 7.64 1.03 17.99
C LYS A 241 6.51 0.01 17.98
N TRP A 242 6.78 -1.16 17.39
CA TRP A 242 5.84 -2.25 17.43
C TRP A 242 5.97 -3.05 18.72
N GLU A 243 4.84 -3.31 19.36
CA GLU A 243 4.74 -4.17 20.53
C GLU A 243 3.67 -5.25 20.30
N LEU A 244 3.73 -6.34 21.06
CA LEU A 244 2.68 -7.36 21.00
C LEU A 244 1.33 -6.76 21.43
N GLY A 245 0.34 -6.93 20.56
CA GLY A 245 -0.97 -6.31 20.79
C GLY A 245 -1.09 -4.88 20.26
N HIS A 246 -0.14 -4.45 19.43
CA HIS A 246 -0.20 -3.15 18.74
C HIS A 246 -1.57 -2.91 18.12
N LYS A 247 -2.14 -1.75 18.39
CA LYS A 247 -3.41 -1.30 17.79
C LYS A 247 -3.09 -0.52 16.54
N ASN A 248 -3.49 -1.07 15.40
CA ASN A 248 -3.23 -0.47 14.10
C ASN A 248 -3.88 0.92 14.00
N SER A 249 -3.14 1.88 13.44
CA SER A 249 -3.61 3.26 13.25
C SER A 249 -4.69 3.38 12.18
N GLY A 250 -4.63 2.54 11.14
CA GLY A 250 -5.53 2.61 10.00
C GLY A 250 -5.46 3.93 9.21
N GLN A 251 -4.38 4.71 9.35
CA GLN A 251 -4.25 6.05 8.72
C GLN A 251 -4.39 6.02 7.20
N GLY A 252 -3.95 4.95 6.54
CA GLY A 252 -4.12 4.77 5.09
C GLY A 252 -5.58 4.64 4.66
N LEU A 253 -6.47 4.25 5.59
CA LEU A 253 -7.92 4.13 5.35
C LEU A 253 -8.64 5.48 5.43
N SER A 254 -8.14 6.40 6.26
CA SER A 254 -8.79 7.71 6.51
C SER A 254 -8.48 8.74 5.42
N VAL A 255 -7.33 8.65 4.76
CA VAL A 255 -6.94 9.57 3.67
C VAL A 255 -7.92 9.49 2.50
N GLN A 256 -8.51 8.32 2.23
CA GLN A 256 -9.51 8.17 1.16
C GLN A 256 -10.85 8.82 1.47
N ASN A 257 -11.26 8.83 2.74
CA ASN A 257 -12.47 9.55 3.15
C ASN A 257 -12.34 11.07 2.98
N GLY A 258 -11.10 11.61 3.03
CA GLY A 258 -10.80 13.01 2.75
C GLY A 258 -10.83 13.37 1.26
N VAL A 259 -10.26 12.53 0.39
CA VAL A 259 -10.23 12.76 -1.07
C VAL A 259 -11.63 12.69 -1.68
N GLN A 260 -12.49 11.79 -1.21
CA GLN A 260 -13.89 11.76 -1.64
C GLN A 260 -14.66 13.02 -1.21
N LYS A 261 -14.32 13.64 -0.07
CA LYS A 261 -14.91 14.91 0.36
C LYS A 261 -14.43 16.09 -0.47
N GLN A 262 -13.17 16.13 -0.90
CA GLN A 262 -12.63 17.23 -1.73
C GLN A 262 -13.15 17.20 -3.17
N ASN A 263 -13.35 16.02 -3.75
CA ASN A 263 -13.92 15.92 -5.11
C ASN A 263 -15.42 16.24 -5.19
N SER A 264 -16.13 16.27 -4.06
CA SER A 264 -17.53 16.70 -3.99
C SER A 264 -17.69 18.21 -3.78
N PHE A 265 -16.59 18.97 -3.53
CA PHE A 265 -16.64 20.42 -3.27
C PHE A 265 -16.28 21.31 -4.47
N GLN A 266 -15.94 20.77 -5.65
CA GLN A 266 -15.56 21.58 -6.82
C GLN A 266 -16.70 21.88 -7.81
N ALA A 267 -17.93 21.71 -7.43
CA ALA A 267 -19.04 22.15 -8.24
C ALA A 267 -20.12 22.83 -7.38
N VAL A 268 -19.90 24.06 -6.94
CA VAL A 268 -20.93 25.11 -6.83
C VAL A 268 -20.26 26.42 -6.42
N GLY A 269 -20.40 27.44 -7.28
CA GLY A 269 -19.98 28.81 -7.01
C GLY A 269 -20.92 29.55 -6.07
N ASN A 270 -20.32 30.50 -5.35
CA ASN A 270 -20.90 31.69 -4.67
C ASN A 270 -22.32 31.63 -4.15
N GLN A 271 -22.48 31.60 -2.82
CA GLN A 271 -23.37 32.51 -2.08
C GLN A 271 -23.16 32.44 -0.57
N ALA A 272 -23.45 33.55 0.10
CA ALA A 272 -23.12 33.99 1.46
C ALA A 272 -23.81 33.23 2.62
N PRO A 273 -23.50 33.53 3.91
CA PRO A 273 -23.49 32.57 5.02
C PRO A 273 -24.84 32.39 5.71
N VAL A 274 -25.28 31.16 5.95
CA VAL A 274 -26.41 30.85 6.85
C VAL A 274 -26.10 29.63 7.71
N ARG A 275 -26.08 29.87 9.02
CA ARG A 275 -26.43 29.04 10.20
C ARG A 275 -26.17 27.53 10.16
N ASN A 276 -25.45 27.05 11.20
CA ASN A 276 -25.29 25.67 11.61
C ASN A 276 -26.56 24.83 11.52
N PRO A 277 -26.48 23.61 10.98
CA PRO A 277 -27.25 22.52 11.57
C PRO A 277 -26.38 21.27 11.83
N THR A 278 -26.51 20.76 13.04
CA THR A 278 -26.51 19.35 13.49
C THR A 278 -25.78 18.32 12.63
N VAL A 279 -24.77 17.69 13.26
CA VAL A 279 -24.11 16.46 12.88
C VAL A 279 -25.09 15.42 12.35
N LYS A 280 -25.00 15.07 11.06
CA LYS A 280 -25.61 13.86 10.49
C LYS A 280 -24.53 12.79 10.32
N THR A 281 -24.67 11.76 11.13
CA THR A 281 -24.00 10.47 11.08
C THR A 281 -23.98 9.86 9.69
N ALA A 282 -22.85 9.27 9.28
CA ALA A 282 -22.67 8.49 8.06
C ALA A 282 -23.78 7.44 7.89
N GLN A 283 -24.47 7.45 6.75
CA GLN A 283 -25.43 6.41 6.39
C GLN A 283 -24.66 5.10 6.10
N SER A 284 -24.72 4.16 7.02
CA SER A 284 -24.43 2.75 6.73
C SER A 284 -25.38 2.26 5.62
N GLU A 285 -24.90 1.50 4.65
CA GLU A 285 -25.73 0.88 3.63
C GLU A 285 -26.90 0.14 4.31
N LYS A 286 -28.12 0.59 4.05
CA LYS A 286 -29.31 0.05 4.71
C LYS A 286 -29.57 -1.36 4.21
N ILE A 287 -29.72 -2.32 5.10
CA ILE A 287 -30.21 -3.66 4.79
C ILE A 287 -31.70 -3.56 4.54
N LYS A 288 -32.18 -4.10 3.41
CA LYS A 288 -33.61 -4.03 3.00
C LYS A 288 -34.25 -5.40 3.19
N GLY A 289 -35.25 -5.45 4.07
CA GLY A 289 -36.05 -6.65 4.34
C GLY A 289 -37.42 -6.55 3.67
N ASN A 290 -37.98 -7.69 3.28
CA ASN A 290 -39.34 -7.79 2.76
C ASN A 290 -40.28 -8.25 3.88
N LYS A 291 -41.27 -7.45 4.24
CA LYS A 291 -42.25 -7.70 5.31
C LYS A 291 -43.01 -9.01 5.15
N ASN A 292 -43.32 -9.40 3.90
CA ASN A 292 -44.15 -10.57 3.64
C ASN A 292 -43.40 -11.87 3.74
N SER A 293 -42.12 -11.89 3.28
CA SER A 293 -41.29 -13.11 3.27
C SER A 293 -40.35 -13.21 4.46
N GLN A 294 -40.17 -12.12 5.22
CA GLN A 294 -39.16 -11.98 6.29
C GLN A 294 -37.75 -12.33 5.82
N ILE A 295 -37.45 -11.99 4.53
CA ILE A 295 -36.12 -12.17 3.94
C ILE A 295 -35.49 -10.79 3.79
N TYR A 296 -34.21 -10.66 4.23
CA TYR A 296 -33.45 -9.42 4.02
C TYR A 296 -32.32 -9.61 2.98
N HIS A 297 -31.95 -8.51 2.36
CA HIS A 297 -30.90 -8.39 1.36
C HIS A 297 -29.94 -7.27 1.73
N PHE A 298 -28.65 -7.48 1.49
CA PHE A 298 -27.67 -6.39 1.46
C PHE A 298 -27.79 -5.60 0.16
N ALA A 299 -27.30 -4.36 0.15
CA ALA A 299 -27.43 -3.47 -1.00
C ALA A 299 -26.84 -4.04 -2.32
N HIS A 300 -25.79 -4.88 -2.21
CA HIS A 300 -25.16 -5.54 -3.35
C HIS A 300 -25.93 -6.77 -3.89
N CYS A 301 -26.93 -7.26 -3.19
CA CYS A 301 -27.67 -8.46 -3.61
C CYS A 301 -28.71 -8.11 -4.69
N SER A 302 -28.83 -8.97 -5.70
CA SER A 302 -29.78 -8.78 -6.81
C SER A 302 -31.23 -8.55 -6.36
N GLY A 303 -31.64 -9.23 -5.29
CA GLY A 303 -32.98 -9.09 -4.69
C GLY A 303 -33.23 -7.76 -3.96
N TYR A 304 -32.22 -6.97 -3.65
CA TYR A 304 -32.38 -5.70 -2.93
C TYR A 304 -33.29 -4.69 -3.65
N LYS A 305 -33.09 -4.57 -4.96
CA LYS A 305 -33.85 -3.63 -5.81
C LYS A 305 -35.24 -4.14 -6.14
N THR A 306 -35.49 -5.44 -6.04
CA THR A 306 -36.77 -6.05 -6.40
C THR A 306 -37.84 -5.94 -5.29
N ILE A 307 -37.45 -5.60 -4.05
CA ILE A 307 -38.41 -5.38 -2.97
C ILE A 307 -39.12 -4.04 -3.19
N ALA A 308 -40.41 -4.10 -3.48
CA ALA A 308 -41.25 -2.91 -3.61
C ALA A 308 -41.26 -2.11 -2.30
N ASP A 309 -41.24 -0.78 -2.35
CA ASP A 309 -41.09 0.07 -1.16
C ASP A 309 -42.23 -0.11 -0.15
N LYS A 310 -43.45 -0.39 -0.60
CA LYS A 310 -44.59 -0.73 0.27
C LYS A 310 -44.36 -1.95 1.17
N ASN A 311 -43.49 -2.87 0.74
CA ASN A 311 -43.16 -4.09 1.46
C ASN A 311 -41.75 -4.02 2.12
N ALA A 312 -41.08 -2.88 2.01
CA ALA A 312 -39.72 -2.73 2.52
C ALA A 312 -39.65 -2.37 4.00
N VAL A 313 -38.72 -3.00 4.71
CA VAL A 313 -38.21 -2.58 6.03
C VAL A 313 -36.73 -2.39 5.92
N TYR A 314 -36.17 -1.35 6.54
CA TYR A 314 -34.75 -1.04 6.53
C TYR A 314 -34.12 -1.27 7.89
N PHE A 315 -33.00 -1.98 7.93
CA PHE A 315 -32.22 -2.24 9.13
C PHE A 315 -30.84 -1.60 9.00
N ARG A 316 -30.26 -1.19 10.11
CA ARG A 316 -28.91 -0.60 10.16
C ARG A 316 -27.82 -1.67 10.18
N THR A 317 -28.14 -2.85 10.77
CA THR A 317 -27.21 -3.96 10.91
C THR A 317 -27.91 -5.28 10.63
N GLU A 318 -27.12 -6.31 10.28
CA GLU A 318 -27.60 -7.68 10.14
C GLU A 318 -28.16 -8.25 11.46
N ALA A 319 -27.54 -7.88 12.59
CA ALA A 319 -28.00 -8.29 13.91
C ALA A 319 -29.41 -7.76 14.20
N GLU A 320 -29.70 -6.51 13.78
CA GLU A 320 -31.03 -5.92 13.91
C GLU A 320 -32.06 -6.65 13.06
N ALA A 321 -31.72 -6.99 11.80
CA ALA A 321 -32.61 -7.76 10.93
C ALA A 321 -32.90 -9.16 11.50
N LYS A 322 -31.89 -9.87 11.99
CA LYS A 322 -32.04 -11.18 12.63
C LYS A 322 -32.87 -11.11 13.92
N LYS A 323 -32.65 -10.11 14.76
CA LYS A 323 -33.44 -9.87 15.99
C LYS A 323 -34.92 -9.58 15.66
N ALA A 324 -35.18 -8.97 14.52
CA ALA A 324 -36.52 -8.73 14.00
C ALA A 324 -37.15 -9.94 13.30
N GLY A 325 -36.49 -11.12 13.34
CA GLY A 325 -37.01 -12.36 12.77
C GLY A 325 -36.76 -12.56 11.27
N TYR A 326 -35.92 -11.70 10.66
CA TYR A 326 -35.60 -11.81 9.24
C TYR A 326 -34.40 -12.72 8.99
N ARG A 327 -34.42 -13.46 7.89
CA ARG A 327 -33.32 -14.33 7.43
C ARG A 327 -32.67 -13.82 6.15
N LEU A 328 -31.39 -14.09 5.96
CA LEU A 328 -30.67 -13.71 4.75
C LEU A 328 -31.23 -14.45 3.52
N ALA A 329 -31.35 -13.75 2.39
CA ALA A 329 -31.72 -14.37 1.12
C ALA A 329 -30.67 -15.43 0.70
N GLY A 330 -31.09 -16.63 0.29
CA GLY A 330 -30.20 -17.76 0.03
C GLY A 330 -29.15 -17.52 -1.08
N HIS A 331 -29.44 -16.63 -2.03
CA HIS A 331 -28.51 -16.21 -3.08
C HIS A 331 -27.67 -14.97 -2.73
N CYS A 332 -27.88 -14.41 -1.55
CA CYS A 332 -27.18 -13.25 -1.04
C CYS A 332 -26.07 -13.71 -0.08
N LYS A 333 -24.96 -14.20 -0.64
CA LYS A 333 -23.82 -14.60 0.18
C LYS A 333 -23.07 -13.35 0.66
N LYS A 334 -22.55 -13.41 1.89
CA LYS A 334 -21.66 -12.38 2.45
C LYS A 334 -20.36 -12.29 1.68
#